data_d98e32f8b0127bd19551e2568297dd0b
#
_entry.id   d98e32f8b0127bd19551e2568297dd0b
#
_cell.length_a   1.000
_cell.length_b   1.000
_cell.length_c   1.000
_cell.angle_alpha   90.00
_cell.angle_beta   90.00
_cell.angle_gamma   90.00
#
_symmetry.space_group_name_H-M   'P 1'
#
loop_
_entity.id
_entity.type
_entity.pdbx_description
1 polymer ?
#
loop_
_entity_poly.entity_id
_entity_poly.type
_entity_poly.pdbx_seq_one_letter_code
_entity_poly.pdbx_strand_id
1 'polypeptide(L)'
;MVPEQPAGTPGQIDNLVNAFQRGQLSRRQLVARLLAVGVSLSAVGAILAACGGSSSAPTNTPAPQAAQATTAPAGSSPPSTTTPARASSPAAAGSPAIGSATTATQGTGTRGGKMTVSMSQSPSSLDPAFGINGPEYSITSWIYDNLVQMGPDLQLKPMVATEWKANEDASVWTFKLRNDVFFTNGRQLVADDVIFSIMRILNKDTGSPGRTGLGPIQTVEAPDPQTAVFKLASPYSDFPLELTQRWGRVVPKEAAADLKTKPVGSGPYMLAEYTPGAQVRVVRNDKHWDKNAGLVDEITLRTFPDEVAELTALRNGDTQIMFDVPSSSYDQAKKIDGVTITEVASGTWVPMIMRVDTKPFDNPKVREAIKYCMDRPQFVSTVLLGKGTVANDNNVPPSHPFVWKAEPRKQDIAKAKALLAEAGMPNGFEFEVVAAKDRSVRADTAVTIQQMVKAAGIKFNVKTIDYDTYIAQVYKKGPLYIGYWAMRPTLDSQITPFFSTGGSFNEYAYSNPKLDDTLAKARAELDTEKRKALYQQAQQILTEEGPVVIPYFLNSTSAYRNQVVGFQAHPLGYFDLRYVSLKK
;
A
#
# COMPACT_ATOMS: atom_id res chain seq x y z
N MET A 1 5.95 -6.98 -46.94
CA MET A 1 6.61 -5.64 -46.90
C MET A 1 5.52 -4.62 -46.68
N VAL A 2 5.36 -4.18 -45.45
CA VAL A 2 4.50 -3.05 -45.06
C VAL A 2 5.47 -1.87 -44.90
N PRO A 3 5.23 -0.71 -45.52
CA PRO A 3 6.18 0.40 -45.47
C PRO A 3 6.27 1.00 -44.08
N GLU A 4 7.49 1.21 -43.60
CA GLU A 4 7.81 2.02 -42.42
C GLU A 4 7.14 3.38 -42.52
N GLN A 5 6.31 3.73 -41.55
CA GLN A 5 5.83 5.10 -41.40
C GLN A 5 6.98 5.95 -40.85
N PRO A 6 7.33 7.06 -41.47
CA PRO A 6 8.40 7.93 -40.97
C PRO A 6 8.00 8.58 -39.65
N ALA A 7 9.02 8.87 -38.81
CA ALA A 7 8.89 9.66 -37.58
C ALA A 7 8.06 10.93 -37.86
N GLY A 8 7.14 11.24 -36.93
CA GLY A 8 6.13 12.28 -37.10
C GLY A 8 6.67 13.58 -37.67
N THR A 9 6.04 14.04 -38.75
CA THR A 9 6.38 15.31 -39.39
C THR A 9 6.09 16.47 -38.41
N PRO A 10 6.84 17.59 -38.49
CA PRO A 10 6.59 18.79 -37.66
C PRO A 10 5.11 19.18 -37.60
N GLY A 11 4.38 19.10 -38.73
CA GLY A 11 2.95 19.41 -38.79
C GLY A 11 2.03 18.46 -37.97
N GLN A 12 2.46 17.22 -37.72
CA GLN A 12 1.69 16.30 -36.84
C GLN A 12 1.85 16.67 -35.37
N ILE A 13 3.03 17.11 -34.95
CA ILE A 13 3.31 17.58 -33.61
C ILE A 13 2.50 18.85 -33.32
N ASP A 14 2.53 19.80 -34.25
CA ASP A 14 1.78 21.06 -34.12
C ASP A 14 0.27 20.83 -34.04
N ASN A 15 -0.28 19.90 -34.82
CA ASN A 15 -1.69 19.55 -34.74
C ASN A 15 -2.07 18.95 -33.37
N LEU A 16 -1.23 18.12 -32.76
CA LEU A 16 -1.45 17.55 -31.43
C LEU A 16 -1.36 18.64 -30.35
N VAL A 17 -0.41 19.55 -30.46
CA VAL A 17 -0.25 20.70 -29.54
C VAL A 17 -1.45 21.63 -29.63
N ASN A 18 -1.89 21.97 -30.84
CA ASN A 18 -3.06 22.83 -31.09
C ASN A 18 -4.36 22.18 -30.59
N ALA A 19 -4.54 20.86 -30.74
CA ALA A 19 -5.69 20.12 -30.21
C ALA A 19 -5.69 20.12 -28.68
N PHE A 20 -4.53 20.04 -28.04
CA PHE A 20 -4.38 20.16 -26.61
C PHE A 20 -4.71 21.59 -26.11
N GLN A 21 -4.18 22.63 -26.77
CA GLN A 21 -4.47 24.02 -26.40
C GLN A 21 -5.94 24.40 -26.54
N ARG A 22 -6.66 23.74 -27.48
CA ARG A 22 -8.11 23.90 -27.67
C ARG A 22 -8.94 23.03 -26.70
N GLY A 23 -8.32 22.31 -25.76
CA GLY A 23 -9.01 21.44 -24.80
C GLY A 23 -9.59 20.14 -25.40
N GLN A 24 -9.25 19.81 -26.64
CA GLN A 24 -9.71 18.60 -27.34
C GLN A 24 -8.90 17.35 -26.97
N LEU A 25 -7.74 17.54 -26.35
CA LEU A 25 -6.90 16.47 -25.82
C LEU A 25 -6.54 16.77 -24.38
N SER A 26 -6.63 15.77 -23.51
CA SER A 26 -6.03 15.87 -22.19
C SER A 26 -4.49 15.84 -22.30
N ARG A 27 -3.81 16.38 -21.28
CA ARG A 27 -2.33 16.36 -21.18
C ARG A 27 -1.76 14.95 -21.40
N ARG A 28 -2.46 13.95 -20.89
CA ARG A 28 -2.09 12.54 -21.02
C ARG A 28 -2.24 12.02 -22.44
N GLN A 29 -3.32 12.37 -23.13
CA GLN A 29 -3.52 12.01 -24.53
C GLN A 29 -2.50 12.69 -25.45
N LEU A 30 -2.10 13.91 -25.12
CA LEU A 30 -1.02 14.60 -25.82
C LEU A 30 0.31 13.85 -25.65
N VAL A 31 0.69 13.50 -24.41
CA VAL A 31 1.92 12.73 -24.13
C VAL A 31 1.92 11.41 -24.88
N ALA A 32 0.85 10.62 -24.77
CA ALA A 32 0.75 9.33 -25.43
C ALA A 32 0.86 9.44 -26.97
N ARG A 33 0.22 10.44 -27.57
CA ARG A 33 0.25 10.67 -29.01
C ARG A 33 1.58 11.22 -29.50
N LEU A 34 2.23 12.10 -28.75
CA LEU A 34 3.58 12.59 -29.07
C LEU A 34 4.61 11.44 -29.02
N LEU A 35 4.52 10.56 -28.03
CA LEU A 35 5.36 9.38 -27.95
C LEU A 35 5.09 8.39 -29.09
N ALA A 36 3.82 8.21 -29.47
CA ALA A 36 3.43 7.33 -30.58
C ALA A 36 3.97 7.80 -31.94
N VAL A 37 4.17 9.12 -32.13
CA VAL A 37 4.78 9.69 -33.34
C VAL A 37 6.30 9.89 -33.22
N GLY A 38 6.94 9.27 -32.20
CA GLY A 38 8.41 9.22 -32.10
C GLY A 38 9.07 10.44 -31.44
N VAL A 39 8.30 11.31 -30.77
CA VAL A 39 8.86 12.45 -30.00
C VAL A 39 9.54 11.91 -28.74
N SER A 40 10.79 12.28 -28.48
CA SER A 40 11.53 11.85 -27.29
C SER A 40 10.89 12.39 -26.00
N LEU A 41 11.02 11.67 -24.89
CA LEU A 41 10.48 12.06 -23.58
C LEU A 41 10.96 13.44 -23.12
N SER A 42 12.23 13.79 -23.40
CA SER A 42 12.79 15.12 -23.13
C SER A 42 12.10 16.22 -23.96
N ALA A 43 11.81 15.96 -25.23
CA ALA A 43 11.09 16.90 -26.09
C ALA A 43 9.60 17.04 -25.70
N VAL A 44 8.96 15.94 -25.24
CA VAL A 44 7.61 15.97 -24.67
C VAL A 44 7.57 16.84 -23.41
N GLY A 45 8.57 16.73 -22.55
CA GLY A 45 8.71 17.60 -21.36
C GLY A 45 8.82 19.08 -21.72
N ALA A 46 9.62 19.42 -22.75
CA ALA A 46 9.77 20.78 -23.22
C ALA A 46 8.48 21.34 -23.87
N ILE A 47 7.76 20.53 -24.64
CA ILE A 47 6.46 20.90 -25.26
C ILE A 47 5.43 21.18 -24.16
N LEU A 48 5.37 20.35 -23.11
CA LEU A 48 4.44 20.51 -21.99
C LEU A 48 4.75 21.75 -21.15
N ALA A 49 6.03 22.11 -20.99
CA ALA A 49 6.47 23.33 -20.32
C ALA A 49 6.10 24.59 -21.13
N ALA A 50 6.22 24.53 -22.46
CA ALA A 50 5.84 25.61 -23.35
C ALA A 50 4.32 25.83 -23.48
N CYS A 51 3.52 24.78 -23.29
CA CYS A 51 2.05 24.83 -23.35
C CYS A 51 1.35 25.18 -22.04
N GLY A 52 2.08 25.26 -20.92
CA GLY A 52 1.57 25.68 -19.59
C GLY A 52 1.69 27.18 -19.42
N GLY A 53 0.59 27.90 -19.65
CA GLY A 53 0.44 29.34 -19.75
C GLY A 53 1.21 30.25 -18.80
N SER A 54 1.56 31.38 -19.33
CA SER A 54 2.06 32.62 -18.78
C SER A 54 2.06 32.80 -17.27
N SER A 55 3.24 32.85 -16.66
CA SER A 55 3.54 33.69 -15.53
C SER A 55 4.83 34.47 -15.80
N SER A 56 4.73 35.77 -15.63
CA SER A 56 5.72 36.80 -15.81
C SER A 56 7.13 36.42 -15.29
N ALA A 57 8.13 36.78 -16.10
CA ALA A 57 9.54 36.66 -15.75
C ALA A 57 9.91 37.51 -14.53
N PRO A 58 10.73 37.01 -13.61
CA PRO A 58 11.41 37.88 -12.67
C PRO A 58 12.73 38.38 -13.26
N THR A 59 12.89 39.67 -13.11
CA THR A 59 14.08 40.47 -13.38
C THR A 59 15.32 39.94 -12.65
N ASN A 60 16.43 39.93 -13.38
CA ASN A 60 17.78 39.69 -12.89
C ASN A 60 18.18 40.67 -11.78
N THR A 61 18.65 40.18 -10.66
CA THR A 61 19.47 40.92 -9.72
C THR A 61 20.71 40.08 -9.36
N PRO A 62 21.91 40.69 -9.28
CA PRO A 62 23.17 39.94 -9.28
C PRO A 62 23.53 39.36 -7.91
N ALA A 63 24.33 38.30 -7.96
CA ALA A 63 24.84 37.57 -6.80
C ALA A 63 25.80 38.42 -5.94
N PRO A 64 25.80 38.27 -4.60
CA PRO A 64 26.87 38.74 -3.74
C PRO A 64 28.00 37.70 -3.62
N GLN A 65 29.22 38.22 -3.65
CA GLN A 65 30.49 37.52 -3.50
C GLN A 65 30.66 36.87 -2.13
N ALA A 66 31.45 35.81 -2.13
CA ALA A 66 31.95 35.08 -0.97
C ALA A 66 32.80 35.98 -0.03
N ALA A 67 32.60 35.82 1.26
CA ALA A 67 33.51 36.28 2.29
C ALA A 67 34.15 35.10 3.01
N GLN A 68 35.45 35.23 3.21
CA GLN A 68 36.42 34.27 3.69
C GLN A 68 36.27 33.92 5.18
N ALA A 69 36.76 32.73 5.49
CA ALA A 69 36.95 32.16 6.81
C ALA A 69 37.89 32.95 7.71
N THR A 70 37.62 32.96 9.00
CA THR A 70 38.61 33.21 10.04
C THR A 70 38.58 32.14 11.11
N THR A 71 39.77 31.73 11.48
CA THR A 71 40.21 30.61 12.30
C THR A 71 40.04 30.83 13.81
N ALA A 72 39.85 29.75 14.49
CA ALA A 72 40.00 29.28 15.88
C ALA A 72 40.63 30.21 16.96
N PRO A 73 40.51 29.86 18.26
CA PRO A 73 41.26 28.74 18.81
C PRO A 73 40.58 27.88 19.91
N ALA A 74 41.26 26.80 20.18
CA ALA A 74 40.99 25.73 21.13
C ALA A 74 41.09 26.13 22.61
N GLY A 75 40.27 25.47 23.43
CA GLY A 75 40.38 25.46 24.89
C GLY A 75 40.26 24.03 25.42
N SER A 76 41.28 23.66 26.16
CA SER A 76 41.62 22.32 26.67
C SER A 76 40.79 21.85 27.86
N SER A 77 40.64 20.53 27.93
CA SER A 77 40.06 19.74 29.04
C SER A 77 40.90 19.75 30.32
N PRO A 78 40.35 19.26 31.45
CA PRO A 78 41.02 18.13 32.08
C PRO A 78 40.08 16.98 32.50
N PRO A 79 40.63 15.80 32.83
CA PRO A 79 39.89 14.56 32.97
C PRO A 79 39.42 14.31 34.41
N SER A 80 38.26 13.69 34.54
CA SER A 80 37.78 13.15 35.82
C SER A 80 37.83 11.62 35.81
N THR A 81 38.50 11.11 36.79
CA THR A 81 38.68 9.71 37.16
C THR A 81 37.38 9.06 37.59
N THR A 82 37.06 7.91 37.05
CA THR A 82 35.98 7.04 37.53
C THR A 82 36.52 5.74 38.12
N THR A 83 36.09 5.47 39.34
CA THR A 83 36.29 4.23 40.10
C THR A 83 35.35 3.13 39.56
N PRO A 84 35.76 1.84 39.48
CA PRO A 84 34.93 0.80 38.91
C PRO A 84 33.84 0.33 39.88
N ALA A 85 32.61 0.30 39.43
CA ALA A 85 31.50 -0.32 40.11
C ALA A 85 31.32 -1.79 39.66
N ARG A 86 31.06 -2.58 40.63
CA ARG A 86 30.84 -4.03 40.74
C ARG A 86 29.88 -4.59 39.69
N ALA A 87 30.26 -5.71 39.06
CA ALA A 87 29.43 -6.50 38.17
C ALA A 87 28.20 -7.04 38.89
N SER A 88 27.04 -6.75 38.36
CA SER A 88 25.78 -7.43 38.66
C SER A 88 25.39 -8.33 37.48
N SER A 89 24.94 -9.53 37.79
CA SER A 89 24.53 -10.60 36.89
C SER A 89 23.47 -10.17 35.87
N PRO A 90 23.41 -10.79 34.68
CA PRO A 90 22.43 -10.42 33.67
C PRO A 90 21.02 -10.79 34.14
N ALA A 91 20.17 -9.80 34.24
CA ALA A 91 18.72 -9.98 34.36
C ALA A 91 18.18 -10.51 33.04
N ALA A 92 17.25 -11.46 33.12
CA ALA A 92 16.55 -12.06 32.00
C ALA A 92 16.04 -11.03 31.00
N ALA A 93 16.23 -11.32 29.71
CA ALA A 93 15.73 -10.52 28.61
C ALA A 93 14.21 -10.30 28.78
N GLY A 94 13.83 -9.05 28.98
CA GLY A 94 12.43 -8.65 29.12
C GLY A 94 11.64 -8.96 27.85
N SER A 95 10.47 -9.54 28.01
CA SER A 95 9.41 -9.61 27.01
C SER A 95 9.26 -8.27 26.30
N PRO A 96 8.92 -8.25 24.98
CA PRO A 96 8.70 -6.99 24.26
C PRO A 96 7.68 -6.15 25.00
N ALA A 97 8.07 -4.93 25.30
CA ALA A 97 7.38 -4.01 26.16
C ALA A 97 5.89 -3.90 25.77
N ILE A 98 5.04 -4.08 26.76
CA ILE A 98 3.68 -3.57 26.78
C ILE A 98 3.74 -2.14 26.26
N GLY A 99 3.17 -1.91 25.06
CA GLY A 99 3.04 -0.56 24.53
C GLY A 99 2.23 0.26 25.54
N SER A 100 2.89 1.13 26.30
CA SER A 100 2.20 2.14 27.08
C SER A 100 1.32 2.90 26.11
N ALA A 101 0.02 2.89 26.35
CA ALA A 101 -0.98 3.58 25.55
C ALA A 101 -0.57 5.04 25.42
N THR A 102 0.14 5.37 24.34
CA THR A 102 0.25 6.76 23.91
C THR A 102 -1.16 7.14 23.52
N THR A 103 -1.80 7.96 24.34
CA THR A 103 -3.14 8.48 24.14
C THR A 103 -3.19 9.02 22.71
N ALA A 104 -3.92 8.33 21.82
CA ALA A 104 -4.24 8.88 20.52
C ALA A 104 -4.77 10.30 20.77
N THR A 105 -4.31 11.27 20.00
CA THR A 105 -4.80 12.64 20.08
C THR A 105 -6.31 12.58 20.02
N GLN A 106 -6.96 12.74 21.17
CA GLN A 106 -8.42 12.66 21.25
C GLN A 106 -8.96 13.72 20.32
N GLY A 107 -9.73 13.31 19.33
CA GLY A 107 -10.48 14.23 18.50
C GLY A 107 -11.35 15.07 19.43
N THR A 108 -11.03 16.33 19.59
CA THR A 108 -11.87 17.32 20.30
C THR A 108 -13.11 17.67 19.47
N GLY A 109 -13.54 16.76 18.58
CA GLY A 109 -14.65 16.95 17.69
C GLY A 109 -16.00 16.87 18.41
N THR A 110 -16.92 17.75 18.05
CA THR A 110 -18.31 17.70 18.52
C THR A 110 -19.04 16.54 17.85
N ARG A 111 -19.86 15.81 18.64
CA ARG A 111 -20.76 14.79 18.10
C ARG A 111 -21.86 15.42 17.27
N GLY A 112 -22.23 14.78 16.18
CA GLY A 112 -23.38 15.15 15.37
C GLY A 112 -23.07 15.22 13.87
N GLY A 113 -24.13 15.44 13.11
CA GLY A 113 -24.08 15.67 11.68
C GLY A 113 -24.08 14.41 10.82
N LYS A 114 -24.18 14.65 9.49
CA LYS A 114 -24.17 13.61 8.47
C LYS A 114 -23.01 13.83 7.51
N MET A 115 -22.37 12.74 7.09
CA MET A 115 -21.22 12.79 6.20
C MET A 115 -21.40 11.79 5.05
N THR A 116 -21.14 12.24 3.82
CA THR A 116 -21.02 11.35 2.66
C THR A 116 -19.55 11.20 2.30
N VAL A 117 -19.12 9.97 2.05
CA VAL A 117 -17.77 9.64 1.60
C VAL A 117 -17.85 8.89 0.28
N SER A 118 -16.89 9.10 -0.60
CA SER A 118 -16.91 8.55 -1.95
C SER A 118 -15.83 7.50 -2.19
N MET A 119 -16.18 6.52 -3.01
CA MET A 119 -15.26 5.52 -3.54
C MET A 119 -15.67 5.12 -4.95
N SER A 120 -14.68 4.77 -5.79
CA SER A 120 -14.90 4.32 -7.17
C SER A 120 -15.34 2.86 -7.30
N GLN A 121 -15.39 2.12 -6.20
CA GLN A 121 -15.82 0.72 -6.16
C GLN A 121 -16.93 0.56 -5.13
N SER A 122 -17.83 -0.40 -5.35
CA SER A 122 -18.88 -0.76 -4.40
C SER A 122 -18.48 -1.99 -3.57
N PRO A 123 -18.85 -2.06 -2.28
CA PRO A 123 -18.72 -3.31 -1.54
C PRO A 123 -19.70 -4.34 -2.09
N SER A 124 -19.20 -5.57 -2.33
CA SER A 124 -20.00 -6.73 -2.75
C SER A 124 -20.54 -7.53 -1.56
N SER A 125 -19.94 -7.33 -0.39
CA SER A 125 -20.28 -8.02 0.85
C SER A 125 -19.97 -7.14 2.06
N LEU A 126 -20.84 -7.20 3.09
CA LEU A 126 -20.58 -6.60 4.39
C LEU A 126 -20.08 -7.62 5.43
N ASP A 127 -19.87 -8.86 5.01
CA ASP A 127 -19.27 -9.92 5.81
C ASP A 127 -17.74 -9.83 5.73
N PRO A 128 -17.02 -9.63 6.85
CA PRO A 128 -15.56 -9.51 6.84
C PRO A 128 -14.83 -10.74 6.30
N ALA A 129 -15.46 -11.92 6.32
CA ALA A 129 -14.87 -13.14 5.78
C ALA A 129 -14.61 -13.06 4.26
N PHE A 130 -15.38 -12.25 3.53
CA PHE A 130 -15.33 -12.17 2.06
C PHE A 130 -14.76 -10.85 1.53
N GLY A 131 -14.33 -9.94 2.40
CA GLY A 131 -13.78 -8.66 2.00
C GLY A 131 -12.52 -8.79 1.14
N ILE A 132 -12.52 -8.20 -0.07
CA ILE A 132 -11.40 -8.22 -1.01
C ILE A 132 -10.97 -6.82 -1.48
N ASN A 133 -11.85 -5.83 -1.44
CA ASN A 133 -11.60 -4.48 -1.96
C ASN A 133 -11.57 -3.40 -0.86
N GLY A 134 -11.19 -2.18 -1.23
CA GLY A 134 -11.09 -1.03 -0.32
C GLY A 134 -12.41 -0.65 0.37
N PRO A 135 -13.54 -0.53 -0.36
CA PRO A 135 -14.84 -0.24 0.23
C PRO A 135 -15.29 -1.26 1.28
N GLU A 136 -15.10 -2.56 1.01
CA GLU A 136 -15.42 -3.63 1.98
C GLU A 136 -14.55 -3.54 3.22
N TYR A 137 -13.26 -3.21 3.04
CA TYR A 137 -12.38 -2.97 4.16
C TYR A 137 -12.88 -1.80 5.02
N SER A 138 -13.20 -0.66 4.39
CA SER A 138 -13.61 0.56 5.08
C SER A 138 -14.91 0.37 5.83
N ILE A 139 -15.97 -0.07 5.14
CA ILE A 139 -17.29 -0.22 5.75
C ILE A 139 -17.31 -1.23 6.89
N THR A 140 -16.59 -2.35 6.73
CA THR A 140 -16.50 -3.35 7.79
C THR A 140 -15.65 -2.87 8.97
N SER A 141 -14.71 -1.90 8.81
CA SER A 141 -14.00 -1.28 9.93
C SER A 141 -14.87 -0.36 10.79
N TRP A 142 -15.96 0.14 10.23
CA TRP A 142 -16.91 0.97 10.98
C TRP A 142 -17.94 0.12 11.74
N ILE A 143 -18.28 -1.07 11.20
CA ILE A 143 -19.32 -1.94 11.75
C ILE A 143 -18.76 -2.94 12.78
N TYR A 144 -17.51 -3.38 12.60
CA TYR A 144 -16.90 -4.41 13.44
C TYR A 144 -15.62 -3.92 14.12
N ASP A 145 -15.26 -4.53 15.23
CA ASP A 145 -13.96 -4.37 15.87
C ASP A 145 -13.04 -5.58 15.63
N ASN A 146 -11.75 -5.31 15.62
CA ASN A 146 -10.68 -6.31 15.69
C ASN A 146 -10.24 -6.51 17.15
N LEU A 147 -9.39 -7.51 17.41
CA LEU A 147 -8.73 -7.64 18.72
C LEU A 147 -7.78 -6.48 18.96
N VAL A 148 -7.04 -6.10 17.94
CA VAL A 148 -6.06 -5.01 17.96
C VAL A 148 -6.17 -4.20 16.67
N GLN A 149 -5.70 -2.96 16.67
CA GLN A 149 -5.72 -2.05 15.52
C GLN A 149 -4.30 -1.56 15.22
N MET A 150 -4.02 -1.32 13.96
CA MET A 150 -2.82 -0.61 13.53
C MET A 150 -3.15 0.87 13.31
N GLY A 151 -2.40 1.75 13.95
CA GLY A 151 -2.52 3.19 13.74
C GLY A 151 -1.82 3.66 12.45
N PRO A 152 -2.05 4.92 12.03
CA PRO A 152 -1.32 5.53 10.90
C PRO A 152 0.20 5.59 11.09
N ASP A 153 0.66 5.48 12.33
CA ASP A 153 2.06 5.35 12.75
C ASP A 153 2.62 3.93 12.62
N LEU A 154 1.82 2.99 12.09
CA LEU A 154 2.11 1.57 11.98
C LEU A 154 2.35 0.87 13.34
N GLN A 155 1.88 1.47 14.44
CA GLN A 155 1.96 0.87 15.77
C GLN A 155 0.67 0.15 16.14
N LEU A 156 0.80 -0.98 16.85
CA LEU A 156 -0.34 -1.71 17.39
C LEU A 156 -0.99 -0.93 18.54
N LYS A 157 -2.33 -0.91 18.52
CA LYS A 157 -3.18 -0.29 19.55
C LYS A 157 -4.22 -1.31 20.06
N PRO A 158 -4.51 -1.32 21.37
CA PRO A 158 -5.60 -2.11 21.91
C PRO A 158 -6.96 -1.76 21.29
N MET A 159 -7.81 -2.78 21.08
CA MET A 159 -9.23 -2.63 20.77
C MET A 159 -10.08 -3.54 21.67
N VAL A 160 -10.60 -4.66 21.12
CA VAL A 160 -11.29 -5.67 21.93
C VAL A 160 -10.33 -6.34 22.90
N ALA A 161 -9.08 -6.57 22.50
CA ALA A 161 -8.04 -7.01 23.41
C ALA A 161 -7.37 -5.80 24.10
N THR A 162 -7.18 -5.88 25.42
CA THR A 162 -6.46 -4.88 26.23
C THR A 162 -4.98 -5.20 26.36
N GLU A 163 -4.64 -6.50 26.33
CA GLU A 163 -3.28 -7.01 26.49
C GLU A 163 -3.07 -8.24 25.61
N TRP A 164 -1.83 -8.45 25.19
CA TRP A 164 -1.41 -9.68 24.51
C TRP A 164 0.05 -9.99 24.80
N LYS A 165 0.36 -11.28 24.82
CA LYS A 165 1.72 -11.77 25.05
C LYS A 165 1.98 -13.07 24.29
N ALA A 166 3.23 -13.25 23.83
CA ALA A 166 3.73 -14.52 23.32
C ALA A 166 4.26 -15.43 24.44
N ASN A 167 4.36 -16.73 24.15
CA ASN A 167 5.29 -17.62 24.84
C ASN A 167 6.74 -17.38 24.33
N GLU A 168 7.72 -18.18 24.81
CA GLU A 168 9.14 -17.97 24.55
C GLU A 168 9.53 -18.04 23.07
N ASP A 169 8.84 -18.83 22.26
CA ASP A 169 9.13 -19.05 20.85
C ASP A 169 8.12 -18.40 19.89
N ALA A 170 7.21 -17.58 20.39
CA ALA A 170 6.13 -16.96 19.60
C ALA A 170 5.20 -17.94 18.87
N SER A 171 5.12 -19.20 19.33
CA SER A 171 4.17 -20.20 18.79
C SER A 171 2.79 -20.16 19.47
N VAL A 172 2.70 -19.52 20.64
CA VAL A 172 1.44 -19.35 21.39
C VAL A 172 1.27 -17.88 21.78
N TRP A 173 0.11 -17.31 21.45
CA TRP A 173 -0.24 -15.94 21.79
C TRP A 173 -1.52 -15.91 22.63
N THR A 174 -1.47 -15.21 23.77
CA THR A 174 -2.61 -15.02 24.68
C THR A 174 -3.08 -13.58 24.60
N PHE A 175 -4.39 -13.38 24.37
CA PHE A 175 -5.05 -12.07 24.35
C PHE A 175 -6.05 -11.98 25.48
N LYS A 176 -6.00 -10.89 26.25
CA LYS A 176 -7.00 -10.56 27.28
C LYS A 176 -8.01 -9.59 26.69
N LEU A 177 -9.29 -9.97 26.78
CA LEU A 177 -10.40 -9.23 26.17
C LEU A 177 -11.07 -8.30 27.20
N ARG A 178 -11.62 -7.20 26.71
CA ARG A 178 -12.51 -6.32 27.45
C ARG A 178 -13.80 -7.08 27.82
N ASN A 179 -14.44 -6.66 28.90
CA ASN A 179 -15.74 -7.20 29.33
C ASN A 179 -16.91 -6.24 29.09
N ASP A 180 -16.66 -5.08 28.45
CA ASP A 180 -17.64 -4.03 28.19
C ASP A 180 -17.98 -3.86 26.70
N VAL A 181 -17.60 -4.83 25.86
CA VAL A 181 -17.90 -4.86 24.42
C VAL A 181 -19.19 -5.63 24.16
N PHE A 182 -20.13 -5.00 23.44
CA PHE A 182 -21.40 -5.60 23.05
C PHE A 182 -21.61 -5.51 21.53
N PHE A 183 -22.15 -6.55 20.96
CA PHE A 183 -22.67 -6.51 19.59
C PHE A 183 -23.94 -5.65 19.50
N THR A 184 -24.25 -5.20 18.30
CA THR A 184 -25.44 -4.37 18.04
C THR A 184 -26.77 -5.10 18.30
N ASN A 185 -26.76 -6.44 18.40
CA ASN A 185 -27.92 -7.24 18.87
C ASN A 185 -28.08 -7.26 20.40
N GLY A 186 -27.16 -6.62 21.14
CA GLY A 186 -27.20 -6.51 22.60
C GLY A 186 -26.46 -7.62 23.36
N ARG A 187 -25.93 -8.65 22.69
CA ARG A 187 -25.14 -9.70 23.30
C ARG A 187 -23.70 -9.24 23.57
N GLN A 188 -23.15 -9.61 24.71
CA GLN A 188 -21.74 -9.35 25.05
C GLN A 188 -20.81 -10.19 24.15
N LEU A 189 -19.71 -9.56 23.68
CA LEU A 189 -18.64 -10.24 22.97
C LEU A 189 -17.77 -11.01 23.97
N VAL A 190 -17.51 -12.28 23.68
CA VAL A 190 -16.68 -13.18 24.48
C VAL A 190 -15.65 -13.91 23.62
N ALA A 191 -14.70 -14.60 24.26
CA ALA A 191 -13.63 -15.30 23.56
C ALA A 191 -14.13 -16.37 22.58
N ASP A 192 -15.28 -16.99 22.80
CA ASP A 192 -15.89 -17.94 21.88
C ASP A 192 -16.25 -17.29 20.53
N ASP A 193 -16.56 -15.98 20.49
CA ASP A 193 -16.80 -15.25 19.25
C ASP A 193 -15.52 -15.06 18.47
N VAL A 194 -14.40 -14.88 19.17
CA VAL A 194 -13.08 -14.82 18.54
C VAL A 194 -12.75 -16.17 17.90
N ILE A 195 -12.93 -17.28 18.64
CA ILE A 195 -12.75 -18.64 18.10
C ILE A 195 -13.59 -18.82 16.85
N PHE A 196 -14.90 -18.55 16.94
CA PHE A 196 -15.82 -18.70 15.83
C PHE A 196 -15.37 -17.90 14.60
N SER A 197 -15.05 -16.61 14.79
CA SER A 197 -14.68 -15.71 13.71
C SER A 197 -13.43 -16.18 12.97
N ILE A 198 -12.39 -16.53 13.71
CA ILE A 198 -11.11 -16.97 13.13
C ILE A 198 -11.23 -18.34 12.48
N MET A 199 -11.82 -19.32 13.19
CA MET A 199 -11.95 -20.68 12.65
C MET A 199 -12.86 -20.74 11.44
N ARG A 200 -13.88 -19.86 11.36
CA ARG A 200 -14.71 -19.68 10.17
C ARG A 200 -13.88 -19.21 8.97
N ILE A 201 -12.96 -18.25 9.15
CA ILE A 201 -12.06 -17.78 8.09
C ILE A 201 -11.15 -18.92 7.59
N LEU A 202 -10.62 -19.71 8.51
CA LEU A 202 -9.69 -20.81 8.20
C LEU A 202 -10.37 -22.03 7.57
N ASN A 203 -11.67 -22.20 7.78
CA ASN A 203 -12.44 -23.31 7.20
C ASN A 203 -12.52 -23.19 5.67
N LYS A 204 -12.13 -24.28 4.97
CA LYS A 204 -12.14 -24.35 3.51
C LYS A 204 -13.53 -24.14 2.92
N ASP A 205 -14.56 -24.67 3.60
CA ASP A 205 -15.95 -24.63 3.12
C ASP A 205 -16.54 -23.20 3.16
N THR A 206 -15.98 -22.32 3.98
CA THR A 206 -16.34 -20.90 3.99
C THR A 206 -15.91 -20.20 2.69
N GLY A 207 -14.82 -20.67 2.05
CA GLY A 207 -14.30 -20.05 0.83
C GLY A 207 -13.72 -18.64 1.05
N SER A 208 -13.30 -18.31 2.28
CA SER A 208 -12.74 -17.00 2.60
C SER A 208 -11.39 -16.77 1.90
N PRO A 209 -11.19 -15.65 1.20
CA PRO A 209 -9.88 -15.26 0.68
C PRO A 209 -8.88 -14.96 1.81
N GLY A 210 -9.36 -14.71 3.03
CA GLY A 210 -8.54 -14.48 4.23
C GLY A 210 -7.90 -15.74 4.82
N ARG A 211 -8.23 -16.93 4.32
CA ARG A 211 -7.76 -18.20 4.89
C ARG A 211 -6.23 -18.31 5.04
N THR A 212 -5.48 -17.72 4.15
CA THR A 212 -4.01 -17.69 4.19
C THR A 212 -3.46 -16.33 4.65
N GLY A 213 -4.33 -15.39 4.99
CA GLY A 213 -3.96 -14.01 5.30
C GLY A 213 -3.82 -13.67 6.79
N LEU A 214 -4.20 -14.60 7.68
CA LEU A 214 -4.14 -14.40 9.14
C LEU A 214 -2.93 -15.06 9.80
N GLY A 215 -1.92 -15.49 9.03
CA GLY A 215 -0.76 -16.21 9.54
C GLY A 215 -1.05 -17.71 9.77
N PRO A 216 -0.09 -18.43 10.38
CA PRO A 216 -0.13 -19.89 10.50
C PRO A 216 -0.96 -20.36 11.72
N ILE A 217 -2.18 -19.86 11.89
CA ILE A 217 -3.04 -20.25 13.01
C ILE A 217 -3.43 -21.73 12.88
N GLN A 218 -3.18 -22.52 13.91
CA GLN A 218 -3.58 -23.91 14.03
C GLN A 218 -4.89 -24.06 14.79
N THR A 219 -4.96 -23.49 16.01
CA THR A 219 -6.16 -23.48 16.86
C THR A 219 -6.30 -22.17 17.60
N VAL A 220 -7.55 -21.89 18.02
CA VAL A 220 -7.85 -20.82 18.98
C VAL A 220 -8.66 -21.43 20.10
N GLU A 221 -8.31 -21.14 21.35
CA GLU A 221 -8.93 -21.69 22.58
C GLU A 221 -9.42 -20.52 23.46
N ALA A 222 -10.48 -20.78 24.24
CA ALA A 222 -11.01 -19.85 25.23
C ALA A 222 -11.02 -20.54 26.62
N PRO A 223 -9.97 -20.41 27.43
CA PRO A 223 -9.96 -20.96 28.78
C PRO A 223 -10.96 -20.27 29.73
N ASP A 224 -11.33 -19.04 29.42
CA ASP A 224 -12.36 -18.25 30.06
C ASP A 224 -12.99 -17.25 29.06
N PRO A 225 -14.14 -16.63 29.38
CA PRO A 225 -14.84 -15.73 28.43
C PRO A 225 -14.04 -14.49 27.99
N GLN A 226 -12.99 -14.09 28.71
CA GLN A 226 -12.16 -12.93 28.45
C GLN A 226 -10.74 -13.29 27.99
N THR A 227 -10.44 -14.54 27.66
CA THR A 227 -9.11 -14.96 27.24
C THR A 227 -9.18 -15.77 25.96
N ALA A 228 -8.53 -15.27 24.89
CA ALA A 228 -8.34 -16.00 23.64
C ALA A 228 -6.86 -16.42 23.51
N VAL A 229 -6.62 -17.72 23.28
CA VAL A 229 -5.29 -18.30 23.13
C VAL A 229 -5.14 -18.85 21.73
N PHE A 230 -4.22 -18.27 20.96
CA PHE A 230 -3.90 -18.71 19.60
C PHE A 230 -2.68 -19.63 19.64
N LYS A 231 -2.80 -20.83 19.10
CA LYS A 231 -1.69 -21.74 18.85
C LYS A 231 -1.36 -21.71 17.36
N LEU A 232 -0.11 -21.46 17.04
CA LEU A 232 0.38 -21.34 15.68
C LEU A 232 1.10 -22.61 15.24
N ALA A 233 1.01 -22.97 13.97
CA ALA A 233 1.71 -24.11 13.39
C ALA A 233 3.23 -23.88 13.28
N SER A 234 3.68 -22.63 13.36
CA SER A 234 5.09 -22.22 13.39
C SER A 234 5.24 -20.91 14.18
N PRO A 235 6.41 -20.64 14.78
CA PRO A 235 6.71 -19.38 15.43
C PRO A 235 6.41 -18.16 14.55
N TYR A 236 5.76 -17.13 15.12
CA TYR A 236 5.46 -15.90 14.40
C TYR A 236 5.41 -14.69 15.33
N SER A 237 6.49 -13.92 15.37
CA SER A 237 6.68 -12.80 16.29
C SER A 237 5.78 -11.59 15.97
N ASP A 238 5.39 -11.40 14.72
CA ASP A 238 4.52 -10.31 14.27
C ASP A 238 3.03 -10.70 14.21
N PHE A 239 2.64 -11.87 14.76
CA PHE A 239 1.28 -12.41 14.67
C PHE A 239 0.17 -11.41 15.08
N PRO A 240 0.29 -10.61 16.15
CA PRO A 240 -0.77 -9.66 16.51
C PRO A 240 -1.07 -8.64 15.41
N LEU A 241 -0.09 -8.29 14.57
CA LEU A 241 -0.29 -7.38 13.43
C LEU A 241 -1.19 -7.99 12.36
N GLU A 242 -1.18 -9.31 12.16
CA GLU A 242 -2.07 -9.97 11.20
C GLU A 242 -3.55 -9.87 11.62
N LEU A 243 -3.82 -9.79 12.92
CA LEU A 243 -5.18 -9.62 13.44
C LEU A 243 -5.75 -8.22 13.22
N THR A 244 -4.95 -7.25 12.74
CA THR A 244 -5.41 -5.92 12.34
C THR A 244 -6.10 -5.91 10.98
N GLN A 245 -5.95 -6.98 10.20
CA GLN A 245 -6.52 -7.09 8.86
C GLN A 245 -8.06 -7.21 8.92
N ARG A 246 -8.71 -6.99 7.77
CA ARG A 246 -10.17 -7.10 7.60
C ARG A 246 -10.74 -8.43 8.05
N TRP A 247 -9.97 -9.50 7.94
CA TRP A 247 -10.36 -10.85 8.31
C TRP A 247 -10.23 -11.15 9.81
N GLY A 248 -9.52 -10.30 10.58
CA GLY A 248 -9.39 -10.40 12.03
C GLY A 248 -10.58 -9.83 12.81
N ARG A 249 -11.67 -9.41 12.14
CA ARG A 249 -12.85 -8.82 12.78
C ARG A 249 -13.70 -9.87 13.47
N VAL A 250 -14.19 -9.53 14.66
CA VAL A 250 -14.99 -10.43 15.49
C VAL A 250 -16.47 -10.30 15.15
N VAL A 251 -17.11 -11.44 14.88
CA VAL A 251 -18.54 -11.52 14.53
C VAL A 251 -19.27 -12.50 15.45
N PRO A 252 -20.56 -12.26 15.76
CA PRO A 252 -21.33 -13.20 16.56
C PRO A 252 -21.76 -14.42 15.73
N LYS A 253 -21.61 -15.61 16.32
CA LYS A 253 -21.90 -16.89 15.64
C LYS A 253 -23.33 -16.96 15.11
N GLU A 254 -24.30 -16.52 15.91
CA GLU A 254 -25.74 -16.58 15.59
C GLU A 254 -26.16 -15.71 14.39
N ALA A 255 -25.38 -14.67 14.06
CA ALA A 255 -25.66 -13.81 12.92
C ALA A 255 -24.91 -14.19 11.62
N ALA A 256 -24.05 -15.21 11.66
CA ALA A 256 -23.11 -15.52 10.58
C ALA A 256 -23.76 -15.77 9.21
N ALA A 257 -24.99 -16.25 9.16
CA ALA A 257 -25.70 -16.55 7.91
C ALA A 257 -26.04 -15.30 7.09
N ASP A 258 -26.32 -14.17 7.76
CA ASP A 258 -26.87 -12.97 7.14
C ASP A 258 -25.86 -11.80 7.03
N LEU A 259 -24.60 -11.97 7.49
CA LEU A 259 -23.61 -10.89 7.59
C LEU A 259 -23.32 -10.18 6.25
N LYS A 260 -23.51 -10.85 5.11
CA LYS A 260 -23.29 -10.24 3.78
C LYS A 260 -24.16 -9.00 3.54
N THR A 261 -25.37 -8.99 4.09
CA THR A 261 -26.37 -7.92 3.87
C THR A 261 -26.95 -7.34 5.15
N LYS A 262 -26.85 -8.07 6.27
CA LYS A 262 -27.37 -7.69 7.59
C LYS A 262 -26.30 -7.87 8.67
N PRO A 263 -25.25 -7.05 8.63
CA PRO A 263 -24.13 -7.18 9.55
C PRO A 263 -24.56 -6.90 11.00
N VAL A 264 -24.10 -7.74 11.90
CA VAL A 264 -24.16 -7.55 13.36
C VAL A 264 -22.73 -7.45 13.85
N GLY A 265 -22.30 -6.28 14.28
CA GLY A 265 -20.94 -6.03 14.72
C GLY A 265 -20.89 -5.33 16.09
N SER A 266 -19.69 -5.07 16.57
CA SER A 266 -19.42 -4.36 17.84
C SER A 266 -18.88 -2.94 17.63
N GLY A 267 -18.70 -2.53 16.37
CA GLY A 267 -18.05 -1.27 16.00
C GLY A 267 -18.86 -0.01 16.32
N PRO A 268 -18.27 1.18 16.06
CA PRO A 268 -18.87 2.47 16.39
C PRO A 268 -20.07 2.86 15.52
N TYR A 269 -20.34 2.11 14.45
CA TYR A 269 -21.49 2.32 13.58
C TYR A 269 -22.26 1.03 13.32
N MET A 270 -23.55 1.16 13.02
CA MET A 270 -24.49 0.09 12.67
C MET A 270 -25.01 0.31 11.26
N LEU A 271 -25.28 -0.77 10.52
CA LEU A 271 -25.93 -0.67 9.22
C LEU A 271 -27.32 -0.08 9.36
N ALA A 272 -27.63 0.92 8.54
CA ALA A 272 -28.98 1.46 8.37
C ALA A 272 -29.56 1.10 7.00
N GLU A 273 -28.72 1.08 5.95
CA GLU A 273 -29.16 0.77 4.58
C GLU A 273 -27.97 0.23 3.76
N TYR A 274 -28.25 -0.76 2.90
CA TYR A 274 -27.29 -1.26 1.92
C TYR A 274 -27.99 -1.45 0.57
N THR A 275 -27.55 -0.66 -0.41
CA THR A 275 -27.96 -0.76 -1.81
C THR A 275 -26.74 -1.19 -2.62
N PRO A 276 -26.62 -2.49 -2.97
CA PRO A 276 -25.48 -2.99 -3.75
C PRO A 276 -25.26 -2.19 -5.03
N GLY A 277 -24.01 -1.85 -5.32
CA GLY A 277 -23.62 -1.06 -6.48
C GLY A 277 -23.79 0.47 -6.32
N ALA A 278 -24.49 0.95 -5.29
CA ALA A 278 -24.83 2.36 -5.13
C ALA A 278 -24.30 2.96 -3.82
N GLN A 279 -24.76 2.46 -2.68
CA GLN A 279 -24.40 3.07 -1.38
C GLN A 279 -24.55 2.12 -0.20
N VAL A 280 -23.81 2.44 0.87
CA VAL A 280 -23.99 1.88 2.21
C VAL A 280 -24.15 3.03 3.20
N ARG A 281 -25.22 3.03 3.98
CA ARG A 281 -25.47 4.02 5.01
C ARG A 281 -25.41 3.36 6.39
N VAL A 282 -24.60 3.95 7.26
CA VAL A 282 -24.43 3.52 8.65
C VAL A 282 -24.81 4.65 9.59
N VAL A 283 -25.30 4.31 10.78
CA VAL A 283 -25.64 5.24 11.86
C VAL A 283 -24.83 4.90 13.10
N ARG A 284 -24.62 5.90 13.95
CA ARG A 284 -23.82 5.74 15.17
C ARG A 284 -24.38 4.63 16.08
N ASN A 285 -23.49 3.87 16.67
CA ASN A 285 -23.76 2.93 17.76
C ASN A 285 -23.50 3.61 19.11
N ASP A 286 -24.52 4.15 19.75
CA ASP A 286 -24.39 4.84 21.04
C ASP A 286 -23.95 3.90 22.19
N LYS A 287 -24.06 2.57 21.99
CA LYS A 287 -23.63 1.55 22.94
C LYS A 287 -22.19 1.11 22.75
N HIS A 288 -21.46 1.67 21.76
CA HIS A 288 -20.05 1.34 21.55
C HIS A 288 -19.24 1.59 22.83
N TRP A 289 -18.30 0.68 23.10
CA TRP A 289 -17.45 0.71 24.30
C TRP A 289 -16.57 1.97 24.37
N ASP A 290 -16.00 2.41 23.24
CA ASP A 290 -15.22 3.65 23.15
C ASP A 290 -16.15 4.84 22.94
N LYS A 291 -16.32 5.64 24.00
CA LYS A 291 -17.18 6.84 23.97
C LYS A 291 -16.59 7.98 23.15
N ASN A 292 -15.33 7.92 22.74
CA ASN A 292 -14.69 8.89 21.86
C ASN A 292 -14.85 8.53 20.38
N ALA A 293 -15.33 7.32 20.06
CA ALA A 293 -15.60 6.88 18.69
C ALA A 293 -17.05 7.20 18.27
N GLY A 294 -17.32 7.11 16.96
CA GLY A 294 -18.66 7.34 16.40
C GLY A 294 -19.10 8.78 16.56
N LEU A 295 -18.28 9.76 16.18
CA LEU A 295 -18.56 11.18 16.40
C LEU A 295 -19.61 11.75 15.43
N VAL A 296 -19.73 11.19 14.21
CA VAL A 296 -20.75 11.57 13.22
C VAL A 296 -22.02 10.75 13.45
N ASP A 297 -23.20 11.33 13.29
CA ASP A 297 -24.48 10.62 13.50
C ASP A 297 -24.76 9.59 12.40
N GLU A 298 -24.41 9.94 11.16
CA GLU A 298 -24.68 9.12 9.98
C GLU A 298 -23.55 9.28 8.95
N ILE A 299 -23.08 8.16 8.41
CA ILE A 299 -22.09 8.13 7.32
C ILE A 299 -22.71 7.36 6.15
N THR A 300 -22.69 7.97 4.95
CA THR A 300 -23.05 7.32 3.70
C THR A 300 -21.79 7.13 2.85
N LEU A 301 -21.42 5.87 2.60
CA LEU A 301 -20.43 5.53 1.57
C LEU A 301 -21.17 5.45 0.25
N ARG A 302 -20.81 6.31 -0.69
CA ARG A 302 -21.42 6.38 -2.02
C ARG A 302 -20.45 5.95 -3.10
N THR A 303 -20.90 5.11 -4.01
CA THR A 303 -20.11 4.64 -5.14
C THR A 303 -20.30 5.56 -6.34
N PHE A 304 -19.20 5.93 -6.98
CA PHE A 304 -19.20 6.74 -8.20
C PHE A 304 -18.65 5.91 -9.37
N PRO A 305 -19.15 6.15 -10.61
CA PRO A 305 -18.74 5.35 -11.77
C PRO A 305 -17.29 5.58 -12.20
N ASP A 306 -16.75 6.75 -11.90
CA ASP A 306 -15.39 7.14 -12.25
C ASP A 306 -14.87 8.27 -11.33
N GLU A 307 -13.59 8.52 -11.43
CA GLU A 307 -12.84 9.52 -10.68
C GLU A 307 -13.31 10.96 -10.95
N VAL A 308 -13.76 11.26 -12.16
CA VAL A 308 -14.20 12.63 -12.54
C VAL A 308 -15.53 12.95 -11.85
N ALA A 309 -16.45 11.98 -11.81
CA ALA A 309 -17.72 12.10 -11.09
C ALA A 309 -17.49 12.26 -9.58
N GLU A 310 -16.54 11.48 -9.02
CA GLU A 310 -16.17 11.54 -7.60
C GLU A 310 -15.58 12.92 -7.23
N LEU A 311 -14.64 13.43 -8.04
CA LEU A 311 -14.04 14.75 -7.85
C LEU A 311 -15.07 15.88 -8.01
N THR A 312 -16.03 15.73 -8.92
CA THR A 312 -17.13 16.69 -9.11
C THR A 312 -18.01 16.72 -7.88
N ALA A 313 -18.37 15.56 -7.31
CA ALA A 313 -19.15 15.48 -6.09
C ALA A 313 -18.42 16.12 -4.89
N LEU A 314 -17.10 15.93 -4.78
CA LEU A 314 -16.30 16.61 -3.77
C LEU A 314 -16.31 18.14 -3.95
N ARG A 315 -16.18 18.61 -5.19
CA ARG A 315 -16.23 20.05 -5.52
C ARG A 315 -17.55 20.68 -5.14
N ASN A 316 -18.67 20.02 -5.45
CA ASN A 316 -20.01 20.52 -5.15
C ASN A 316 -20.39 20.43 -3.67
N GLY A 317 -19.65 19.62 -2.86
CA GLY A 317 -19.97 19.35 -1.47
C GLY A 317 -20.94 18.18 -1.27
N ASP A 318 -21.26 17.43 -2.33
CA ASP A 318 -22.10 16.23 -2.27
C ASP A 318 -21.40 15.08 -1.51
N THR A 319 -20.05 15.11 -1.47
CA THR A 319 -19.23 14.24 -0.64
C THR A 319 -18.22 15.06 0.17
N GLN A 320 -17.91 14.62 1.38
CA GLN A 320 -16.99 15.28 2.28
C GLN A 320 -15.58 14.68 2.24
N ILE A 321 -15.45 13.43 1.83
CA ILE A 321 -14.15 12.75 1.70
C ILE A 321 -14.12 11.95 0.40
N MET A 322 -13.05 12.12 -0.37
CA MET A 322 -12.64 11.26 -1.48
C MET A 322 -11.41 10.47 -1.02
N PHE A 323 -11.54 9.15 -0.87
CA PHE A 323 -10.51 8.35 -0.23
C PHE A 323 -9.26 8.12 -1.08
N ASP A 324 -9.43 7.97 -2.38
CA ASP A 324 -8.32 7.70 -3.31
C ASP A 324 -8.29 8.78 -4.39
N VAL A 325 -7.35 9.71 -4.27
CA VAL A 325 -7.13 10.76 -5.27
C VAL A 325 -5.98 10.31 -6.18
N PRO A 326 -6.26 9.89 -7.41
CA PRO A 326 -5.22 9.53 -8.36
C PRO A 326 -4.26 10.68 -8.63
N SER A 327 -3.01 10.36 -8.93
CA SER A 327 -1.98 11.37 -9.24
C SER A 327 -2.41 12.31 -10.38
N SER A 328 -3.18 11.80 -11.36
CA SER A 328 -3.73 12.57 -12.48
C SER A 328 -4.73 13.66 -12.05
N SER A 329 -5.43 13.46 -10.93
CA SER A 329 -6.47 14.38 -10.41
C SER A 329 -5.98 15.24 -9.25
N TYR A 330 -4.76 15.01 -8.77
CA TYR A 330 -4.20 15.70 -7.61
C TYR A 330 -4.27 17.24 -7.73
N ASP A 331 -3.76 17.79 -8.85
CA ASP A 331 -3.72 19.24 -9.07
C ASP A 331 -5.12 19.86 -9.22
N GLN A 332 -6.08 19.09 -9.72
CA GLN A 332 -7.48 19.51 -9.81
C GLN A 332 -8.13 19.52 -8.43
N ALA A 333 -7.93 18.47 -7.64
CA ALA A 333 -8.45 18.38 -6.27
C ALA A 333 -7.87 19.49 -5.39
N LYS A 334 -6.58 19.79 -5.51
CA LYS A 334 -5.89 20.86 -4.77
C LYS A 334 -6.46 22.27 -5.03
N LYS A 335 -7.05 22.49 -6.19
CA LYS A 335 -7.63 23.79 -6.59
C LYS A 335 -9.09 23.94 -6.16
N ILE A 336 -9.69 22.95 -5.51
CA ILE A 336 -11.07 23.05 -5.02
C ILE A 336 -11.09 23.85 -3.72
N ASP A 337 -11.82 24.96 -3.70
CA ASP A 337 -11.95 25.79 -2.51
C ASP A 337 -12.57 25.02 -1.34
N GLY A 338 -11.97 25.17 -0.18
CA GLY A 338 -12.44 24.50 1.04
C GLY A 338 -12.12 22.99 1.10
N VAL A 339 -11.19 22.51 0.27
CA VAL A 339 -10.70 21.12 0.28
C VAL A 339 -9.24 21.06 0.72
N THR A 340 -8.94 20.11 1.57
CA THR A 340 -7.58 19.75 1.99
C THR A 340 -7.20 18.42 1.38
N ILE A 341 -5.97 18.31 0.84
CA ILE A 341 -5.37 17.04 0.42
C ILE A 341 -4.45 16.56 1.53
N THR A 342 -4.55 15.29 1.86
CA THR A 342 -3.60 14.58 2.70
C THR A 342 -2.90 13.49 1.90
N GLU A 343 -1.59 13.36 2.10
CA GLU A 343 -0.75 12.44 1.37
C GLU A 343 0.24 11.82 2.36
N VAL A 344 0.31 10.49 2.38
CA VAL A 344 1.27 9.75 3.20
C VAL A 344 2.01 8.73 2.35
N ALA A 345 3.29 8.53 2.64
CA ALA A 345 4.07 7.48 1.99
C ALA A 345 3.44 6.12 2.29
N SER A 346 3.22 5.32 1.25
CA SER A 346 2.66 3.97 1.34
C SER A 346 3.63 2.93 0.79
N GLY A 347 3.44 1.68 1.13
CA GLY A 347 4.13 0.53 0.55
C GLY A 347 3.35 -0.13 -0.57
N THR A 348 2.39 0.55 -1.20
CA THR A 348 1.70 0.07 -2.40
C THR A 348 2.66 0.13 -3.59
N TRP A 349 2.85 -0.99 -4.31
CA TRP A 349 3.84 -1.08 -5.38
C TRP A 349 3.27 -1.63 -6.69
N VAL A 350 3.91 -1.26 -7.79
CA VAL A 350 3.53 -1.67 -9.16
C VAL A 350 4.71 -2.40 -9.78
N PRO A 351 4.79 -3.74 -9.62
CA PRO A 351 5.89 -4.52 -10.15
C PRO A 351 5.73 -4.83 -11.63
N MET A 352 6.86 -4.93 -12.34
CA MET A 352 6.92 -5.76 -13.54
C MET A 352 7.35 -7.16 -13.14
N ILE A 353 6.47 -8.12 -13.40
CA ILE A 353 6.66 -9.54 -13.08
C ILE A 353 7.38 -10.20 -14.26
N MET A 354 8.52 -10.86 -13.96
CA MET A 354 9.28 -11.69 -14.91
C MET A 354 9.26 -13.12 -14.40
N ARG A 355 8.54 -14.02 -15.08
CA ARG A 355 8.47 -15.42 -14.66
C ARG A 355 9.78 -16.14 -14.97
N VAL A 356 10.41 -16.71 -13.92
CA VAL A 356 11.71 -17.38 -14.04
C VAL A 356 11.65 -18.78 -14.67
N ASP A 357 10.46 -19.31 -14.88
CA ASP A 357 10.22 -20.56 -15.60
C ASP A 357 10.00 -20.36 -17.10
N THR A 358 10.18 -19.15 -17.61
CA THR A 358 9.92 -18.78 -19.02
C THR A 358 11.12 -18.05 -19.62
N LYS A 359 11.58 -18.49 -20.79
CA LYS A 359 12.62 -17.79 -21.56
C LYS A 359 12.13 -16.45 -22.08
N PRO A 360 12.99 -15.40 -22.08
CA PRO A 360 14.38 -15.41 -21.65
C PRO A 360 14.58 -15.07 -20.16
N PHE A 361 13.51 -14.96 -19.37
CA PHE A 361 13.55 -14.52 -17.97
C PHE A 361 14.03 -15.62 -17.00
N ASP A 362 14.20 -16.85 -17.45
CA ASP A 362 14.91 -17.92 -16.73
C ASP A 362 16.40 -17.58 -16.50
N ASN A 363 17.01 -16.79 -17.40
CA ASN A 363 18.37 -16.33 -17.27
C ASN A 363 18.48 -15.12 -16.32
N PRO A 364 19.20 -15.21 -15.17
CA PRO A 364 19.35 -14.10 -14.23
C PRO A 364 20.03 -12.87 -14.83
N LYS A 365 20.95 -13.02 -15.80
CA LYS A 365 21.61 -11.90 -16.48
C LYS A 365 20.63 -11.06 -17.30
N VAL A 366 19.63 -11.69 -17.92
CA VAL A 366 18.56 -10.97 -18.64
C VAL A 366 17.73 -10.15 -17.67
N ARG A 367 17.34 -10.73 -16.52
CA ARG A 367 16.59 -9.99 -15.50
C ARG A 367 17.40 -8.82 -14.93
N GLU A 368 18.68 -9.05 -14.67
CA GLU A 368 19.59 -7.99 -14.18
C GLU A 368 19.78 -6.89 -15.22
N ALA A 369 19.96 -7.24 -16.50
CA ALA A 369 20.05 -6.27 -17.59
C ALA A 369 18.82 -5.35 -17.65
N ILE A 370 17.61 -5.92 -17.54
CA ILE A 370 16.36 -5.15 -17.49
C ILE A 370 16.37 -4.20 -16.28
N LYS A 371 16.79 -4.65 -15.09
CA LYS A 371 16.90 -3.80 -13.89
C LYS A 371 17.86 -2.61 -14.10
N TYR A 372 18.93 -2.78 -14.85
CA TYR A 372 19.87 -1.69 -15.19
C TYR A 372 19.34 -0.73 -16.26
N CYS A 373 18.30 -1.10 -17.01
CA CYS A 373 17.65 -0.16 -17.92
C CYS A 373 16.79 0.90 -17.21
N MET A 374 16.48 0.72 -15.92
CA MET A 374 15.49 1.53 -15.20
C MET A 374 16.09 2.81 -14.62
N ASP A 375 15.60 3.98 -15.09
CA ASP A 375 15.74 5.27 -14.39
C ASP A 375 14.57 5.41 -13.39
N ARG A 376 14.78 5.02 -12.13
CA ARG A 376 13.74 4.97 -11.11
C ARG A 376 13.21 6.35 -10.71
N PRO A 377 14.06 7.40 -10.54
CA PRO A 377 13.58 8.77 -10.35
C PRO A 377 12.65 9.25 -11.46
N GLN A 378 12.93 8.89 -12.72
CA GLN A 378 12.09 9.25 -13.84
C GLN A 378 10.68 8.63 -13.75
N PHE A 379 10.52 7.41 -13.22
CA PHE A 379 9.18 6.85 -12.98
C PHE A 379 8.38 7.71 -12.01
N VAL A 380 8.99 8.13 -10.90
CA VAL A 380 8.29 8.97 -9.90
C VAL A 380 7.86 10.30 -10.55
N SER A 381 8.72 10.93 -11.35
CA SER A 381 8.39 12.20 -11.97
C SER A 381 7.36 12.09 -13.11
N THR A 382 7.42 11.03 -13.94
CA THR A 382 6.59 10.92 -15.15
C THR A 382 5.30 10.11 -14.92
N VAL A 383 5.37 8.99 -14.21
CA VAL A 383 4.22 8.12 -13.95
C VAL A 383 3.41 8.63 -12.78
N LEU A 384 4.10 9.03 -11.69
CA LEU A 384 3.46 9.46 -10.46
C LEU A 384 3.36 10.98 -10.29
N LEU A 385 3.87 11.76 -11.25
CA LEU A 385 3.88 13.23 -11.19
C LEU A 385 4.48 13.77 -9.87
N GLY A 386 5.52 13.09 -9.37
CA GLY A 386 6.17 13.39 -8.10
C GLY A 386 5.46 12.83 -6.85
N LYS A 387 4.35 12.08 -7.00
CA LYS A 387 3.52 11.58 -5.89
C LYS A 387 3.83 10.12 -5.55
N GLY A 388 5.06 9.88 -5.10
CA GLY A 388 5.53 8.56 -4.70
C GLY A 388 6.98 8.57 -4.27
N THR A 389 7.50 7.41 -3.93
CA THR A 389 8.89 7.22 -3.52
C THR A 389 9.60 6.21 -4.41
N VAL A 390 10.90 6.43 -4.63
CA VAL A 390 11.74 5.51 -5.40
C VAL A 390 11.87 4.19 -4.64
N ALA A 391 11.74 3.07 -5.37
CA ALA A 391 11.99 1.72 -4.86
C ALA A 391 13.31 1.15 -5.43
N ASN A 392 13.73 0.00 -4.92
CA ASN A 392 14.97 -0.66 -5.32
C ASN A 392 14.78 -2.16 -5.53
N ASP A 393 13.80 -2.55 -6.36
CA ASP A 393 13.50 -3.93 -6.76
C ASP A 393 13.21 -4.89 -5.58
N ASN A 394 12.73 -4.34 -4.46
CA ASN A 394 12.11 -5.08 -3.36
C ASN A 394 10.85 -4.34 -2.92
N ASN A 395 9.94 -5.02 -2.24
CA ASN A 395 8.63 -4.50 -1.91
C ASN A 395 8.50 -3.89 -0.50
N VAL A 396 9.63 -3.51 0.12
CA VAL A 396 9.64 -2.82 1.41
C VAL A 396 9.84 -1.32 1.19
N PRO A 397 8.87 -0.47 1.57
CA PRO A 397 8.95 0.96 1.32
C PRO A 397 9.99 1.65 2.20
N PRO A 398 10.59 2.76 1.74
CA PRO A 398 11.56 3.54 2.51
C PRO A 398 11.04 4.06 3.86
N SER A 399 9.72 4.18 4.02
CA SER A 399 9.07 4.59 5.28
C SER A 399 9.01 3.49 6.33
N HIS A 400 9.28 2.22 5.98
CA HIS A 400 9.20 1.12 6.93
C HIS A 400 10.40 1.14 7.91
N PRO A 401 10.19 0.95 9.24
CA PRO A 401 11.28 0.96 10.23
C PRO A 401 12.41 -0.04 9.96
N PHE A 402 12.10 -1.17 9.32
CA PHE A 402 13.04 -2.25 9.01
C PHE A 402 13.55 -2.20 7.56
N VAL A 403 13.41 -1.06 6.88
CA VAL A 403 13.91 -0.92 5.51
C VAL A 403 15.43 -1.12 5.47
N TRP A 404 15.90 -1.86 4.47
CA TRP A 404 17.31 -1.93 4.12
C TRP A 404 17.68 -0.64 3.38
N LYS A 405 18.50 0.19 4.03
CA LYS A 405 18.94 1.47 3.50
C LYS A 405 20.12 1.24 2.54
N ALA A 406 19.80 1.07 1.27
CA ALA A 406 20.79 1.01 0.19
C ALA A 406 20.45 2.06 -0.87
N GLU A 407 21.49 2.55 -1.56
CA GLU A 407 21.27 3.42 -2.72
C GLU A 407 20.50 2.67 -3.82
N PRO A 408 19.44 3.25 -4.37
CA PRO A 408 18.73 2.65 -5.48
C PRO A 408 19.66 2.41 -6.67
N ARG A 409 19.49 1.26 -7.32
CA ARG A 409 20.22 0.91 -8.53
C ARG A 409 20.07 2.00 -9.58
N LYS A 410 21.17 2.59 -10.02
CA LYS A 410 21.19 3.61 -11.08
C LYS A 410 21.05 2.96 -12.46
N GLN A 411 20.46 3.69 -13.39
CA GLN A 411 20.45 3.26 -14.79
C GLN A 411 21.88 3.14 -15.32
N ASP A 412 22.16 2.01 -16.00
CA ASP A 412 23.43 1.75 -16.68
C ASP A 412 23.17 0.91 -17.94
N ILE A 413 22.98 1.59 -19.05
CA ILE A 413 22.69 0.96 -20.35
C ILE A 413 23.90 0.18 -20.89
N ALA A 414 25.12 0.61 -20.58
CA ALA A 414 26.32 -0.10 -21.04
C ALA A 414 26.40 -1.46 -20.32
N LYS A 415 26.18 -1.50 -19.01
CA LYS A 415 26.13 -2.74 -18.23
C LYS A 415 24.96 -3.62 -18.67
N ALA A 416 23.78 -3.06 -18.95
CA ALA A 416 22.65 -3.82 -19.47
C ALA A 416 22.98 -4.54 -20.77
N LYS A 417 23.63 -3.85 -21.74
CA LYS A 417 24.08 -4.46 -22.99
C LYS A 417 25.13 -5.56 -22.78
N ALA A 418 26.09 -5.35 -21.88
CA ALA A 418 27.10 -6.35 -21.56
C ALA A 418 26.44 -7.64 -21.00
N LEU A 419 25.51 -7.50 -20.05
CA LEU A 419 24.76 -8.63 -19.48
C LEU A 419 23.93 -9.37 -20.53
N LEU A 420 23.29 -8.64 -21.46
CA LEU A 420 22.54 -9.27 -22.58
C LEU A 420 23.49 -10.03 -23.52
N ALA A 421 24.67 -9.49 -23.83
CA ALA A 421 25.66 -10.16 -24.66
C ALA A 421 26.17 -11.46 -23.96
N GLU A 422 26.46 -11.40 -22.66
CA GLU A 422 26.82 -12.57 -21.85
C GLU A 422 25.69 -13.60 -21.76
N ALA A 423 24.42 -13.16 -21.87
CA ALA A 423 23.24 -14.03 -21.94
C ALA A 423 22.99 -14.60 -23.36
N GLY A 424 23.87 -14.32 -24.33
CA GLY A 424 23.71 -14.74 -25.73
C GLY A 424 22.73 -13.90 -26.56
N MET A 425 22.40 -12.69 -26.10
CA MET A 425 21.43 -11.77 -26.73
C MET A 425 22.04 -10.39 -27.00
N PRO A 426 23.18 -10.29 -27.73
CA PRO A 426 23.90 -9.00 -27.92
C PRO A 426 23.07 -7.94 -28.64
N ASN A 427 22.04 -8.35 -29.41
CA ASN A 427 21.14 -7.45 -30.13
C ASN A 427 19.81 -7.21 -29.39
N GLY A 428 19.70 -7.69 -28.13
CA GLY A 428 18.46 -7.67 -27.37
C GLY A 428 17.44 -8.73 -27.81
N PHE A 429 16.18 -8.51 -27.48
CA PHE A 429 15.07 -9.40 -27.80
C PHE A 429 13.74 -8.64 -27.83
N GLU A 430 12.70 -9.28 -28.37
CA GLU A 430 11.33 -8.73 -28.41
C GLU A 430 10.40 -9.57 -27.51
N PHE A 431 9.49 -8.90 -26.76
CA PHE A 431 8.53 -9.57 -25.90
C PHE A 431 7.24 -8.74 -25.68
N GLU A 432 6.10 -9.40 -25.44
CA GLU A 432 4.83 -8.74 -25.07
C GLU A 432 4.77 -8.47 -23.55
N VAL A 433 4.44 -7.25 -23.14
CA VAL A 433 4.16 -6.87 -21.75
C VAL A 433 2.69 -6.60 -21.59
N VAL A 434 2.01 -7.35 -20.71
CA VAL A 434 0.57 -7.19 -20.49
C VAL A 434 0.30 -6.31 -19.27
N ALA A 435 -0.64 -5.37 -19.40
CA ALA A 435 -1.14 -4.53 -18.31
C ALA A 435 -2.67 -4.53 -18.29
N ALA A 436 -3.27 -4.61 -17.09
CA ALA A 436 -4.71 -4.46 -16.94
C ALA A 436 -5.12 -2.98 -17.00
N LYS A 437 -6.33 -2.69 -17.49
CA LYS A 437 -6.87 -1.34 -17.67
C LYS A 437 -7.51 -0.75 -16.41
N ASP A 438 -7.72 -1.56 -15.37
CA ASP A 438 -8.38 -1.17 -14.12
C ASP A 438 -7.73 0.04 -13.43
N ARG A 439 -6.41 0.16 -13.59
CA ARG A 439 -5.61 1.27 -13.05
C ARG A 439 -4.66 1.77 -14.11
N SER A 440 -4.76 3.05 -14.40
CA SER A 440 -3.91 3.71 -15.41
C SER A 440 -2.42 3.55 -15.13
N VAL A 441 -2.03 3.56 -13.86
CA VAL A 441 -0.64 3.42 -13.43
C VAL A 441 0.03 2.13 -13.93
N ARG A 442 -0.72 1.04 -14.16
CA ARG A 442 -0.19 -0.20 -14.75
C ARG A 442 0.26 0.01 -16.19
N ALA A 443 -0.59 0.60 -17.02
CA ALA A 443 -0.29 0.88 -18.41
C ALA A 443 0.84 1.93 -18.54
N ASP A 444 0.80 2.97 -17.73
CA ASP A 444 1.82 4.03 -17.73
C ASP A 444 3.20 3.47 -17.34
N THR A 445 3.25 2.54 -16.37
CA THR A 445 4.47 1.82 -16.01
C THR A 445 4.99 0.97 -17.16
N ALA A 446 4.11 0.18 -17.81
CA ALA A 446 4.50 -0.66 -18.94
C ALA A 446 5.10 0.18 -20.09
N VAL A 447 4.45 1.30 -20.45
CA VAL A 447 4.92 2.21 -21.50
C VAL A 447 6.26 2.85 -21.13
N THR A 448 6.42 3.24 -19.86
CA THR A 448 7.68 3.83 -19.39
C THR A 448 8.83 2.82 -19.45
N ILE A 449 8.60 1.57 -19.00
CA ILE A 449 9.58 0.49 -19.11
C ILE A 449 9.92 0.22 -20.58
N GLN A 450 8.91 0.13 -21.45
CA GLN A 450 9.09 -0.06 -22.90
C GLN A 450 10.07 0.97 -23.49
N GLN A 451 9.97 2.24 -23.10
CA GLN A 451 10.87 3.27 -23.60
C GLN A 451 12.31 3.10 -23.06
N MET A 452 12.44 2.76 -21.77
CA MET A 452 13.77 2.65 -21.13
C MET A 452 14.59 1.47 -21.67
N VAL A 453 13.95 0.33 -21.93
CA VAL A 453 14.65 -0.88 -22.38
C VAL A 453 15.14 -0.79 -23.85
N LYS A 454 14.58 0.12 -24.67
CA LYS A 454 14.97 0.31 -26.07
C LYS A 454 16.46 0.60 -26.24
N ALA A 455 17.04 1.39 -25.34
CA ALA A 455 18.45 1.76 -25.40
C ALA A 455 19.39 0.56 -25.26
N ALA A 456 18.92 -0.53 -24.64
CA ALA A 456 19.65 -1.80 -24.50
C ALA A 456 19.35 -2.80 -25.64
N GLY A 457 18.53 -2.45 -26.64
CA GLY A 457 18.13 -3.32 -27.74
C GLY A 457 16.90 -4.17 -27.44
N ILE A 458 16.29 -4.03 -26.27
CA ILE A 458 15.06 -4.77 -25.91
C ILE A 458 13.84 -4.05 -26.48
N LYS A 459 12.96 -4.80 -27.12
CA LYS A 459 11.69 -4.29 -27.68
C LYS A 459 10.51 -4.92 -26.94
N PHE A 460 9.86 -4.16 -26.08
CA PHE A 460 8.62 -4.57 -25.45
C PHE A 460 7.41 -4.05 -26.21
N ASN A 461 6.43 -4.92 -26.44
CA ASN A 461 5.14 -4.58 -27.05
C ASN A 461 4.10 -4.53 -25.91
N VAL A 462 3.61 -3.34 -25.60
CA VAL A 462 2.63 -3.17 -24.50
C VAL A 462 1.24 -3.51 -25.01
N LYS A 463 0.58 -4.45 -24.32
CA LYS A 463 -0.81 -4.84 -24.54
C LYS A 463 -1.64 -4.54 -23.30
N THR A 464 -2.71 -3.79 -23.47
CA THR A 464 -3.65 -3.51 -22.38
C THR A 464 -4.93 -4.33 -22.56
N ILE A 465 -5.40 -4.98 -21.48
CA ILE A 465 -6.59 -5.84 -21.46
C ILE A 465 -7.47 -5.48 -20.26
N ASP A 466 -8.72 -5.93 -20.30
CA ASP A 466 -9.65 -5.75 -19.20
C ASP A 466 -9.24 -6.57 -17.97
N TYR A 467 -9.57 -6.10 -16.77
CA TYR A 467 -9.11 -6.71 -15.52
C TYR A 467 -9.54 -8.15 -15.34
N ASP A 468 -10.79 -8.49 -15.69
CA ASP A 468 -11.29 -9.88 -15.59
C ASP A 468 -10.51 -10.83 -16.50
N THR A 469 -10.21 -10.38 -17.74
CA THR A 469 -9.36 -11.12 -18.67
C THR A 469 -7.94 -11.25 -18.13
N TYR A 470 -7.40 -10.18 -17.53
CA TYR A 470 -6.08 -10.21 -16.88
C TYR A 470 -6.03 -11.25 -15.76
N ILE A 471 -7.02 -11.28 -14.86
CA ILE A 471 -7.08 -12.29 -13.79
C ILE A 471 -7.21 -13.71 -14.35
N ALA A 472 -8.06 -13.91 -15.34
CA ALA A 472 -8.31 -15.23 -15.90
C ALA A 472 -7.12 -15.80 -16.70
N GLN A 473 -6.41 -14.96 -17.46
CA GLN A 473 -5.44 -15.41 -18.46
C GLN A 473 -3.99 -15.06 -18.15
N VAL A 474 -3.72 -13.98 -17.38
CA VAL A 474 -2.37 -13.42 -17.21
C VAL A 474 -1.85 -13.56 -15.78
N TYR A 475 -2.67 -13.26 -14.79
CA TYR A 475 -2.28 -13.36 -13.39
C TYR A 475 -1.76 -14.77 -13.04
N LYS A 476 -0.51 -14.87 -12.56
CA LYS A 476 0.23 -16.11 -12.26
C LYS A 476 0.48 -17.06 -13.46
N LYS A 477 0.10 -16.67 -14.68
CA LYS A 477 0.20 -17.48 -15.90
C LYS A 477 1.06 -16.82 -16.97
N GLY A 478 0.91 -15.51 -17.14
CA GLY A 478 1.64 -14.72 -18.13
C GLY A 478 3.13 -14.65 -17.81
N PRO A 479 4.01 -14.64 -18.82
CA PRO A 479 5.46 -14.61 -18.64
C PRO A 479 6.01 -13.24 -18.23
N LEU A 480 5.37 -12.15 -18.69
CA LEU A 480 5.79 -10.77 -18.45
C LEU A 480 4.56 -9.87 -18.36
N TYR A 481 4.35 -9.23 -17.23
CA TYR A 481 3.19 -8.35 -17.04
C TYR A 481 3.37 -7.37 -15.87
N ILE A 482 2.48 -6.39 -15.78
CA ILE A 482 2.49 -5.37 -14.71
C ILE A 482 1.47 -5.74 -13.65
N GLY A 483 1.95 -5.95 -12.43
CA GLY A 483 1.15 -6.18 -11.23
C GLY A 483 0.71 -4.89 -10.54
N TYR A 484 -0.04 -5.04 -9.45
CA TYR A 484 -0.39 -3.97 -8.51
C TYR A 484 -0.73 -4.60 -7.15
N TRP A 485 -0.04 -4.16 -6.10
CA TRP A 485 -0.18 -4.72 -4.77
C TRP A 485 -0.22 -3.64 -3.69
N ALA A 486 -1.19 -3.74 -2.80
CA ALA A 486 -1.28 -2.87 -1.64
C ALA A 486 -0.28 -3.30 -0.55
N MET A 487 0.19 -2.35 0.24
CA MET A 487 1.02 -2.58 1.42
C MET A 487 0.36 -3.56 2.39
N ARG A 488 1.17 -4.40 3.03
CA ARG A 488 0.74 -5.36 4.06
C ARG A 488 1.18 -4.91 5.45
N PRO A 489 0.49 -5.37 6.51
CA PRO A 489 0.77 -4.90 7.88
C PRO A 489 2.12 -5.34 8.44
N THR A 490 2.64 -6.51 8.03
CA THR A 490 3.93 -7.03 8.50
C THR A 490 4.91 -7.21 7.34
N LEU A 491 6.21 -7.25 7.63
CA LEU A 491 7.20 -7.59 6.60
C LEU A 491 7.09 -9.04 6.16
N ASP A 492 6.68 -9.94 7.03
CA ASP A 492 6.42 -11.32 6.62
C ASP A 492 5.30 -11.38 5.59
N SER A 493 4.14 -10.77 5.86
CA SER A 493 3.03 -10.72 4.91
C SER A 493 3.31 -9.85 3.68
N GLN A 494 4.28 -8.92 3.77
CA GLN A 494 4.75 -8.10 2.66
C GLN A 494 5.68 -8.87 1.71
N ILE A 495 6.52 -9.79 2.21
CA ILE A 495 7.56 -10.47 1.43
C ILE A 495 7.21 -11.93 1.16
N THR A 496 6.92 -12.70 2.21
CA THR A 496 6.83 -14.17 2.15
C THR A 496 5.80 -14.68 1.14
N PRO A 497 4.55 -14.21 1.09
CA PRO A 497 3.56 -14.71 0.13
C PRO A 497 3.93 -14.47 -1.33
N PHE A 498 4.77 -13.46 -1.61
CA PHE A 498 5.12 -13.04 -2.96
C PHE A 498 6.40 -13.68 -3.49
N PHE A 499 7.38 -13.92 -2.63
CA PHE A 499 8.74 -14.29 -3.06
C PHE A 499 9.26 -15.60 -2.49
N SER A 500 8.62 -16.19 -1.45
CA SER A 500 9.03 -17.51 -0.95
C SER A 500 8.60 -18.63 -1.90
N THR A 501 9.31 -19.74 -1.83
CA THR A 501 8.97 -20.95 -2.57
C THR A 501 7.56 -21.41 -2.22
N GLY A 502 6.69 -21.54 -3.23
CA GLY A 502 5.27 -21.92 -3.05
C GLY A 502 4.39 -20.84 -2.43
N GLY A 503 4.87 -19.61 -2.28
CA GLY A 503 4.09 -18.49 -1.76
C GLY A 503 2.77 -18.29 -2.51
N SER A 504 1.69 -17.98 -1.77
CA SER A 504 0.32 -17.91 -2.32
C SER A 504 0.16 -16.84 -3.41
N PHE A 505 0.98 -15.79 -3.39
CA PHE A 505 1.04 -14.72 -4.37
C PHE A 505 2.35 -14.70 -5.16
N ASN A 506 3.11 -15.81 -5.17
CA ASN A 506 4.33 -15.92 -5.96
C ASN A 506 3.99 -16.00 -7.45
N GLU A 507 3.95 -14.84 -8.09
CA GLU A 507 3.64 -14.65 -9.51
C GLU A 507 4.84 -14.98 -10.43
N TYR A 508 6.01 -15.10 -9.84
CA TYR A 508 7.29 -15.18 -10.53
C TYR A 508 7.73 -16.62 -10.82
N ALA A 509 7.06 -17.64 -10.25
CA ALA A 509 7.54 -19.01 -10.16
C ALA A 509 8.95 -19.10 -9.50
N TYR A 510 9.24 -18.15 -8.61
CA TYR A 510 10.56 -17.98 -7.99
C TYR A 510 10.74 -18.93 -6.81
N SER A 511 11.96 -19.44 -6.67
CA SER A 511 12.40 -20.26 -5.55
C SER A 511 13.84 -19.88 -5.20
N ASN A 512 14.07 -19.54 -3.93
CA ASN A 512 15.40 -19.22 -3.42
C ASN A 512 15.52 -19.73 -1.97
N PRO A 513 16.19 -20.87 -1.75
CA PRO A 513 16.31 -21.46 -0.40
C PRO A 513 16.95 -20.54 0.64
N LYS A 514 17.88 -19.65 0.21
CA LYS A 514 18.50 -18.67 1.11
C LYS A 514 17.50 -17.62 1.58
N LEU A 515 16.61 -17.16 0.69
CA LEU A 515 15.53 -16.25 1.03
C LEU A 515 14.52 -16.93 1.96
N ASP A 516 14.11 -18.16 1.64
CA ASP A 516 13.14 -18.92 2.44
C ASP A 516 13.64 -19.15 3.87
N ASP A 517 14.90 -19.56 4.05
CA ASP A 517 15.54 -19.75 5.36
C ASP A 517 15.64 -18.41 6.14
N THR A 518 16.03 -17.33 5.45
CA THR A 518 16.13 -15.99 6.06
C THR A 518 14.76 -15.50 6.56
N LEU A 519 13.71 -15.68 5.76
CA LEU A 519 12.34 -15.28 6.12
C LEU A 519 11.80 -16.14 7.27
N ALA A 520 12.07 -17.45 7.27
CA ALA A 520 11.65 -18.33 8.38
C ALA A 520 12.31 -17.94 9.70
N LYS A 521 13.62 -17.61 9.69
CA LYS A 521 14.34 -17.10 10.86
C LYS A 521 13.81 -15.74 11.32
N ALA A 522 13.55 -14.82 10.38
CA ALA A 522 13.00 -13.50 10.70
C ALA A 522 11.62 -13.59 11.38
N ARG A 523 10.77 -14.49 10.88
CA ARG A 523 9.43 -14.73 11.44
C ARG A 523 9.47 -15.21 12.89
N ALA A 524 10.42 -16.07 13.24
CA ALA A 524 10.54 -16.65 14.57
C ALA A 524 11.28 -15.74 15.57
N GLU A 525 12.04 -14.73 15.10
CA GLU A 525 12.91 -13.92 15.96
C GLU A 525 12.09 -12.89 16.77
N LEU A 526 12.19 -12.94 18.09
CA LEU A 526 11.53 -12.01 19.01
C LEU A 526 12.35 -10.74 19.28
N ASP A 527 13.69 -10.83 19.18
CA ASP A 527 14.55 -9.65 19.30
C ASP A 527 14.37 -8.75 18.10
N THR A 528 13.95 -7.51 18.34
CA THR A 528 13.60 -6.56 17.27
C THR A 528 14.79 -6.22 16.36
N GLU A 529 15.99 -6.03 16.90
CA GLU A 529 17.15 -5.67 16.08
C GLU A 529 17.68 -6.86 15.26
N LYS A 530 17.67 -8.06 15.80
CA LYS A 530 18.00 -9.27 15.05
C LYS A 530 16.97 -9.54 13.96
N ARG A 531 15.68 -9.42 14.27
CA ARG A 531 14.58 -9.54 13.29
C ARG A 531 14.72 -8.54 12.16
N LYS A 532 15.02 -7.27 12.49
CA LYS A 532 15.29 -6.22 11.52
C LYS A 532 16.45 -6.58 10.60
N ALA A 533 17.58 -7.05 11.15
CA ALA A 533 18.75 -7.48 10.37
C ALA A 533 18.40 -8.61 9.38
N LEU A 534 17.59 -9.59 9.80
CA LEU A 534 17.14 -10.69 8.94
C LEU A 534 16.24 -10.20 7.81
N TYR A 535 15.26 -9.30 8.10
CA TYR A 535 14.44 -8.70 7.03
C TYR A 535 15.24 -7.81 6.10
N GLN A 536 16.28 -7.11 6.57
CA GLN A 536 17.20 -6.36 5.71
C GLN A 536 17.99 -7.28 4.79
N GLN A 537 18.45 -8.43 5.28
CA GLN A 537 19.09 -9.46 4.46
C GLN A 537 18.14 -10.01 3.39
N ALA A 538 16.86 -10.26 3.73
CA ALA A 538 15.87 -10.70 2.76
C ALA A 538 15.65 -9.65 1.65
N GLN A 539 15.57 -8.37 2.00
CA GLN A 539 15.48 -7.26 1.04
C GLN A 539 16.70 -7.18 0.12
N GLN A 540 17.91 -7.39 0.65
CA GLN A 540 19.13 -7.44 -0.13
C GLN A 540 19.08 -8.58 -1.16
N ILE A 541 18.73 -9.79 -0.75
CA ILE A 541 18.57 -10.94 -1.66
C ILE A 541 17.59 -10.61 -2.78
N LEU A 542 16.44 -10.01 -2.47
CA LEU A 542 15.43 -9.64 -3.47
C LEU A 542 15.95 -8.58 -4.46
N THR A 543 16.62 -7.55 -3.96
CA THR A 543 17.17 -6.49 -4.80
C THR A 543 18.22 -7.03 -5.77
N GLU A 544 19.09 -7.92 -5.30
CA GLU A 544 20.19 -8.47 -6.08
C GLU A 544 19.71 -9.59 -7.02
N GLU A 545 19.00 -10.58 -6.51
CA GLU A 545 18.66 -11.83 -7.20
C GLU A 545 17.19 -11.93 -7.65
N GLY A 546 16.30 -11.14 -7.06
CA GLY A 546 14.85 -11.25 -7.26
C GLY A 546 14.40 -11.05 -8.72
N PRO A 547 13.29 -11.70 -9.11
CA PRO A 547 12.79 -11.73 -10.49
C PRO A 547 11.82 -10.56 -10.80
N VAL A 548 12.03 -9.41 -10.20
CA VAL A 548 11.08 -8.30 -10.22
C VAL A 548 11.76 -6.97 -10.50
N VAL A 549 11.08 -6.09 -11.22
CA VAL A 549 11.35 -4.66 -11.24
C VAL A 549 10.28 -3.96 -10.42
N ILE A 550 10.69 -3.32 -9.34
CA ILE A 550 9.83 -2.42 -8.55
C ILE A 550 10.47 -1.04 -8.57
N PRO A 551 10.02 -0.15 -9.46
CA PRO A 551 10.69 1.15 -9.64
C PRO A 551 10.28 2.18 -8.59
N TYR A 552 9.10 2.04 -7.99
CA TYR A 552 8.55 3.01 -7.06
C TYR A 552 7.47 2.41 -6.14
N PHE A 553 7.14 3.16 -5.09
CA PHE A 553 5.94 3.02 -4.27
C PHE A 553 5.01 4.21 -4.50
N LEU A 554 3.70 3.95 -4.52
CA LEU A 554 2.70 5.00 -4.55
C LEU A 554 2.53 5.61 -3.15
N ASN A 555 2.13 6.88 -3.09
CA ASN A 555 1.60 7.46 -1.87
C ASN A 555 0.10 7.15 -1.74
N SER A 556 -0.40 7.08 -0.50
CA SER A 556 -1.83 7.08 -0.22
C SER A 556 -2.29 8.53 -0.15
N THR A 557 -3.14 8.94 -1.08
CA THR A 557 -3.59 10.33 -1.22
C THR A 557 -5.11 10.39 -1.08
N SER A 558 -5.61 11.25 -0.19
CA SER A 558 -7.03 11.50 0.00
C SER A 558 -7.32 12.99 -0.02
N ALA A 559 -8.55 13.36 -0.36
CA ALA A 559 -9.01 14.73 -0.31
C ALA A 559 -10.27 14.84 0.56
N TYR A 560 -10.35 15.89 1.38
CA TYR A 560 -11.51 16.09 2.24
C TYR A 560 -11.84 17.57 2.42
N ARG A 561 -13.11 17.87 2.63
CA ARG A 561 -13.57 19.24 2.87
C ARG A 561 -13.17 19.72 4.26
N ASN A 562 -12.83 21.00 4.39
CA ASN A 562 -12.30 21.62 5.61
C ASN A 562 -13.24 21.56 6.83
N GLN A 563 -14.50 21.16 6.63
CA GLN A 563 -15.41 20.86 7.74
C GLN A 563 -15.16 19.51 8.40
N VAL A 564 -14.41 18.61 7.75
CA VAL A 564 -14.01 17.31 8.32
C VAL A 564 -12.83 17.52 9.27
N VAL A 565 -12.93 16.99 10.47
CA VAL A 565 -11.92 17.10 11.55
C VAL A 565 -11.48 15.71 11.96
N GLY A 566 -10.17 15.54 12.16
CA GLY A 566 -9.59 14.29 12.66
C GLY A 566 -9.36 13.21 11.59
N PHE A 567 -9.64 13.49 10.31
CA PHE A 567 -9.31 12.56 9.23
C PHE A 567 -7.79 12.47 9.02
N GLN A 568 -7.29 11.24 8.93
CA GLN A 568 -5.88 10.95 8.68
C GLN A 568 -5.77 9.89 7.57
N ALA A 569 -4.92 10.15 6.57
CA ALA A 569 -4.56 9.13 5.61
C ALA A 569 -3.72 8.04 6.28
N HIS A 570 -3.87 6.79 5.83
CA HIS A 570 -3.19 5.64 6.40
C HIS A 570 -2.26 5.00 5.35
N PRO A 571 -1.00 4.63 5.69
CA PRO A 571 -0.07 4.00 4.74
C PRO A 571 -0.59 2.72 4.09
N LEU A 572 -1.41 1.95 4.79
CA LEU A 572 -2.07 0.74 4.29
C LEU A 572 -3.34 1.02 3.46
N GLY A 573 -3.69 2.29 3.24
CA GLY A 573 -4.96 2.65 2.58
C GLY A 573 -6.20 2.31 3.42
N TYR A 574 -6.07 2.27 4.75
CA TYR A 574 -7.18 2.07 5.66
C TYR A 574 -7.91 3.38 5.91
N PHE A 575 -9.24 3.34 5.89
CA PHE A 575 -10.06 4.52 6.11
C PHE A 575 -10.89 4.34 7.38
N ASP A 576 -10.27 4.65 8.50
CA ASP A 576 -10.92 4.61 9.80
C ASP A 576 -11.60 5.98 10.07
N LEU A 577 -12.92 5.98 10.15
CA LEU A 577 -13.73 7.18 10.42
C LEU A 577 -14.24 7.24 11.85
N ARG A 578 -13.82 6.33 12.73
CA ARG A 578 -14.35 6.26 14.11
C ARG A 578 -14.11 7.53 14.93
N TYR A 579 -13.03 8.26 14.67
CA TYR A 579 -12.66 9.49 15.38
C TYR A 579 -12.81 10.76 14.53
N VAL A 580 -13.48 10.65 13.39
CA VAL A 580 -13.74 11.78 12.49
C VAL A 580 -15.03 12.49 12.92
N SER A 581 -15.02 13.81 12.90
CA SER A 581 -16.16 14.66 13.21
C SER A 581 -16.33 15.76 12.17
N LEU A 582 -17.43 16.51 12.27
CA LEU A 582 -17.70 17.68 11.44
C LEU A 582 -17.63 18.94 12.29
N LYS A 583 -17.05 20.03 11.74
CA LYS A 583 -17.21 21.37 12.30
C LYS A 583 -18.67 21.75 12.24
N LYS A 584 -19.17 22.36 13.31
CA LYS A 584 -20.49 23.00 13.33
C LYS A 584 -20.46 24.32 12.60
#